data_bfadda20f5a6bbfc25c618898b322009
#
_entry.id   bfadda20f5a6bbfc25c618898b322009
#
_cell.length_a   1.000
_cell.length_b   1.000
_cell.length_c   1.000
_cell.angle_alpha   90.00
_cell.angle_beta   90.00
_cell.angle_gamma   90.00
#
_symmetry.space_group_name_H-M   'P 1'
#
loop_
_entity.id
_entity.type
_entity.pdbx_description
1 polymer ?
#
loop_
_entity_poly.entity_id
_entity_poly.type
_entity_poly.pdbx_seq_one_letter_code
_entity_poly.pdbx_strand_id
1 'polypeptide(L)'
;MQEHYHTMELLGAFLTGVVGPIMYLVISKHLAKQSEKKRDKVKETVANTCLINEEIEEIREEFSSDRVWISQFHNGGNFYPTGKSIQKFSIFYEVTKAGISSVSHTFNNIPTSLYPMAFSHMLNDEQKGIFIPNFKDPKVA
;
A
#
# COMPACT_ATOMS: atom_id res chain seq x y z
N MET A 1 -48.13 30.60 29.75
CA MET A 1 -47.94 29.96 28.43
C MET A 1 -47.18 30.82 27.46
N GLN A 2 -47.40 32.12 27.33
CA GLN A 2 -46.71 33.03 26.41
C GLN A 2 -45.19 33.18 26.66
N GLU A 3 -44.73 33.22 27.92
CA GLU A 3 -43.30 33.32 28.25
C GLU A 3 -42.47 32.10 27.80
N HIS A 4 -43.08 30.93 27.80
CA HIS A 4 -42.40 29.69 27.37
C HIS A 4 -42.18 29.64 25.87
N TYR A 5 -43.07 30.23 25.07
CA TYR A 5 -42.91 30.34 23.62
C TYR A 5 -41.79 31.29 23.24
N HIS A 6 -41.69 32.44 23.91
CA HIS A 6 -40.63 33.42 23.67
C HIS A 6 -39.22 32.91 23.98
N THR A 7 -39.10 32.14 25.06
CA THR A 7 -37.81 31.53 25.40
C THR A 7 -37.37 30.45 24.38
N MET A 8 -38.31 29.65 23.85
CA MET A 8 -38.01 28.65 22.83
C MET A 8 -37.63 29.29 21.49
N GLU A 9 -38.29 30.38 21.09
CA GLU A 9 -37.93 31.13 19.87
C GLU A 9 -36.53 31.75 19.98
N LEU A 10 -36.19 32.36 21.11
CA LEU A 10 -34.88 32.94 21.37
C LEU A 10 -33.78 31.85 21.36
N LEU A 11 -34.05 30.67 21.94
CA LEU A 11 -33.13 29.55 21.94
C LEU A 11 -32.94 29.01 20.54
N GLY A 12 -34.01 28.92 19.75
CA GLY A 12 -33.94 28.52 18.34
C GLY A 12 -33.13 29.48 17.48
N ALA A 13 -33.38 30.80 17.64
CA ALA A 13 -32.63 31.85 16.95
C ALA A 13 -31.13 31.85 17.33
N PHE A 14 -30.81 31.62 18.61
CA PHE A 14 -29.41 31.51 19.06
C PHE A 14 -28.69 30.27 18.50
N LEU A 15 -29.37 29.13 18.52
CA LEU A 15 -28.84 27.89 17.95
C LEU A 15 -28.55 27.99 16.44
N THR A 16 -29.47 28.56 15.69
CA THR A 16 -29.33 28.70 14.23
C THR A 16 -28.43 29.85 13.81
N GLY A 17 -28.52 30.98 14.53
CA GLY A 17 -27.81 32.21 14.17
C GLY A 17 -26.36 32.28 14.65
N VAL A 18 -26.03 31.61 15.77
CA VAL A 18 -24.69 31.70 16.37
C VAL A 18 -24.01 30.35 16.39
N VAL A 19 -24.65 29.34 16.96
CA VAL A 19 -24.01 28.01 17.12
C VAL A 19 -23.83 27.29 15.78
N GLY A 20 -24.81 27.39 14.88
CA GLY A 20 -24.76 26.78 13.55
C GLY A 20 -23.56 27.23 12.71
N PRO A 21 -23.35 28.53 12.48
CA PRO A 21 -22.18 29.03 11.75
C PRO A 21 -20.83 28.67 12.39
N ILE A 22 -20.76 28.74 13.72
CA ILE A 22 -19.53 28.36 14.45
C ILE A 22 -19.19 26.87 14.24
N MET A 23 -20.18 25.99 14.41
CA MET A 23 -20.03 24.55 14.15
C MET A 23 -19.62 24.30 12.70
N TYR A 24 -20.24 24.96 11.74
CA TYR A 24 -19.87 24.85 10.33
C TYR A 24 -18.41 25.24 10.09
N LEU A 25 -17.94 26.36 10.65
CA LEU A 25 -16.56 26.81 10.52
C LEU A 25 -15.56 25.83 11.15
N VAL A 26 -15.88 25.25 12.30
CA VAL A 26 -15.01 24.26 12.96
C VAL A 26 -14.94 22.99 12.14
N ILE A 27 -16.06 22.48 11.68
CA ILE A 27 -16.14 21.26 10.86
C ILE A 27 -15.41 21.47 9.53
N SER A 28 -15.65 22.60 8.83
CA SER A 28 -15.01 22.89 7.56
C SER A 28 -13.48 23.00 7.67
N LYS A 29 -12.96 23.66 8.72
CA LYS A 29 -11.54 23.73 9.01
C LYS A 29 -10.95 22.34 9.31
N HIS A 30 -11.67 21.52 10.05
CA HIS A 30 -11.20 20.16 10.36
C HIS A 30 -11.13 19.29 9.10
N LEU A 31 -12.15 19.34 8.25
CA LEU A 31 -12.18 18.63 6.97
C LEU A 31 -11.08 19.12 6.00
N ALA A 32 -10.86 20.42 5.92
CA ALA A 32 -9.79 20.99 5.10
C ALA A 32 -8.40 20.49 5.56
N LYS A 33 -8.14 20.49 6.87
CA LYS A 33 -6.87 19.99 7.44
C LYS A 33 -6.67 18.49 7.20
N GLN A 34 -7.73 17.70 7.26
CA GLN A 34 -7.65 16.27 6.92
C GLN A 34 -7.34 16.05 5.42
N SER A 35 -7.95 16.85 4.55
CA SER A 35 -7.71 16.80 3.10
C SER A 35 -6.26 17.17 2.75
N GLU A 36 -5.72 18.23 3.35
CA GLU A 36 -4.30 18.60 3.18
C GLU A 36 -3.37 17.50 3.64
N LYS A 37 -3.56 16.95 4.84
CA LYS A 37 -2.74 15.85 5.35
C LYS A 37 -2.79 14.60 4.46
N LYS A 38 -3.94 14.30 3.85
CA LYS A 38 -4.09 13.19 2.90
C LYS A 38 -3.33 13.47 1.59
N ARG A 39 -3.39 14.72 1.10
CA ARG A 39 -2.68 15.14 -0.12
C ARG A 39 -1.16 15.11 0.05
N ASP A 40 -0.65 15.51 1.22
CA ASP A 40 0.77 15.48 1.52
C ASP A 40 1.29 14.04 1.59
N LYS A 41 0.53 13.11 2.19
CA LYS A 41 0.88 11.68 2.18
C LYS A 41 0.95 11.09 0.76
N VAL A 42 0.03 11.48 -0.13
CA VAL A 42 0.06 11.03 -1.53
C VAL A 42 1.30 11.54 -2.24
N LYS A 43 1.65 12.82 -2.05
CA LYS A 43 2.88 13.40 -2.63
C LYS A 43 4.13 12.68 -2.14
N GLU A 44 4.23 12.44 -0.85
CA GLU A 44 5.32 11.69 -0.23
C GLU A 44 5.43 10.28 -0.81
N THR A 45 4.31 9.57 -0.91
CA THR A 45 4.27 8.23 -1.51
C THR A 45 4.74 8.25 -2.96
N VAL A 46 4.27 9.21 -3.76
CA VAL A 46 4.71 9.33 -5.17
C VAL A 46 6.20 9.63 -5.26
N ALA A 47 6.71 10.56 -4.45
CA ALA A 47 8.14 10.89 -4.43
C ALA A 47 9.00 9.67 -4.06
N ASN A 48 8.60 8.93 -3.02
CA ASN A 48 9.29 7.70 -2.61
C ASN A 48 9.22 6.61 -3.71
N THR A 49 8.09 6.49 -4.42
CA THR A 49 7.95 5.55 -5.53
C THR A 49 8.92 5.91 -6.67
N CYS A 50 9.07 7.20 -7.00
CA CYS A 50 10.04 7.63 -8.02
C CYS A 50 11.48 7.27 -7.61
N LEU A 51 11.87 7.58 -6.38
CA LEU A 51 13.20 7.24 -5.88
C LEU A 51 13.46 5.73 -5.91
N ILE A 52 12.50 4.91 -5.46
CA ILE A 52 12.64 3.45 -5.51
C ILE A 52 12.81 2.96 -6.96
N ASN A 53 12.05 3.50 -7.91
CA ASN A 53 12.18 3.12 -9.31
C ASN A 53 13.52 3.55 -9.91
N GLU A 54 14.06 4.71 -9.55
CA GLU A 54 15.39 5.15 -9.96
C GLU A 54 16.48 4.19 -9.44
N GLU A 55 16.45 3.86 -8.16
CA GLU A 55 17.39 2.93 -7.54
C GLU A 55 17.37 1.51 -8.16
N ILE A 56 16.18 0.95 -8.40
CA ILE A 56 16.09 -0.38 -9.04
C ILE A 56 16.46 -0.35 -10.53
N GLU A 57 16.31 0.79 -11.21
CA GLU A 57 16.79 0.97 -12.59
C GLU A 57 18.32 1.04 -12.61
N GLU A 58 18.97 1.75 -11.69
CA GLU A 58 20.45 1.76 -11.54
C GLU A 58 20.98 0.34 -11.30
N ILE A 59 20.34 -0.44 -10.40
CA ILE A 59 20.69 -1.84 -10.17
C ILE A 59 20.53 -2.66 -11.47
N ARG A 60 19.44 -2.44 -12.19
CA ARG A 60 19.21 -3.15 -13.47
C ARG A 60 20.34 -2.88 -14.48
N GLU A 61 20.78 -1.64 -14.59
CA GLU A 61 21.86 -1.25 -15.50
C GLU A 61 23.21 -1.78 -15.04
N GLU A 62 23.54 -1.67 -13.75
CA GLU A 62 24.80 -2.15 -13.17
C GLU A 62 24.99 -3.66 -13.42
N PHE A 63 23.95 -4.46 -13.22
CA PHE A 63 24.00 -5.90 -13.44
C PHE A 63 23.64 -6.32 -14.87
N SER A 64 23.39 -5.36 -15.78
CA SER A 64 22.94 -5.62 -17.13
C SER A 64 21.74 -6.59 -17.19
N SER A 65 20.85 -6.50 -16.22
CA SER A 65 19.70 -7.39 -16.07
C SER A 65 18.57 -7.02 -17.02
N ASP A 66 17.79 -8.01 -17.44
CA ASP A 66 16.57 -7.78 -18.23
C ASP A 66 15.43 -7.21 -17.37
N ARG A 67 15.43 -7.52 -16.07
CA ARG A 67 14.39 -7.11 -15.12
C ARG A 67 14.94 -7.09 -13.70
N VAL A 68 14.47 -6.09 -12.93
CA VAL A 68 14.63 -6.02 -11.47
C VAL A 68 13.27 -5.72 -10.85
N TRP A 69 12.93 -6.34 -9.75
CA TRP A 69 11.70 -6.07 -9.02
C TRP A 69 11.87 -6.16 -7.50
N ILE A 70 10.96 -5.49 -6.80
CA ILE A 70 10.80 -5.61 -5.35
C ILE A 70 9.45 -6.27 -5.08
N SER A 71 9.47 -7.39 -4.35
CA SER A 71 8.27 -8.05 -3.86
C SER A 71 8.13 -7.90 -2.35
N GLN A 72 6.88 -7.86 -1.87
CA GLN A 72 6.58 -7.78 -0.44
C GLN A 72 5.59 -8.87 -0.05
N PHE A 73 5.79 -9.40 1.16
CA PHE A 73 4.85 -10.29 1.81
C PHE A 73 3.71 -9.50 2.45
N HIS A 74 2.50 -10.00 2.34
CA HIS A 74 1.31 -9.41 2.95
C HIS A 74 0.27 -10.47 3.29
N ASN A 75 -0.67 -10.11 4.18
CA ASN A 75 -1.77 -11.00 4.54
C ASN A 75 -2.82 -11.01 3.43
N GLY A 76 -3.22 -12.21 3.00
CA GLY A 76 -4.21 -12.43 1.96
C GLY A 76 -5.58 -12.88 2.46
N GLY A 77 -5.88 -12.71 3.74
CA GLY A 77 -7.08 -13.24 4.38
C GLY A 77 -6.79 -14.49 5.23
N ASN A 78 -7.84 -15.24 5.58
CA ASN A 78 -7.74 -16.41 6.45
C ASN A 78 -8.33 -17.65 5.81
N PHE A 79 -7.78 -18.81 6.11
CA PHE A 79 -8.34 -20.10 5.73
C PHE A 79 -9.57 -20.42 6.58
N TYR A 80 -10.69 -20.78 5.93
CA TYR A 80 -11.86 -21.32 6.59
C TYR A 80 -11.71 -22.86 6.75
N PRO A 81 -12.08 -23.47 7.87
CA PRO A 81 -12.63 -22.88 9.11
C PRO A 81 -11.55 -22.53 10.17
N THR A 82 -10.26 -22.73 9.88
CA THR A 82 -9.18 -22.66 10.88
C THR A 82 -8.84 -21.23 11.31
N GLY A 83 -9.23 -20.21 10.54
CA GLY A 83 -8.84 -18.82 10.79
C GLY A 83 -7.35 -18.53 10.57
N LYS A 84 -6.55 -19.50 10.11
CA LYS A 84 -5.11 -19.32 9.86
C LYS A 84 -4.88 -18.30 8.76
N SER A 85 -3.98 -17.36 8.98
CA SER A 85 -3.61 -16.34 7.99
C SER A 85 -3.00 -16.96 6.73
N ILE A 86 -3.46 -16.49 5.58
CA ILE A 86 -2.88 -16.82 4.27
C ILE A 86 -1.78 -15.81 3.98
N GLN A 87 -0.53 -16.28 3.95
CA GLN A 87 0.58 -15.43 3.55
C GLN A 87 0.67 -15.37 2.03
N LYS A 88 0.74 -14.16 1.50
CA LYS A 88 0.88 -13.88 0.07
C LYS A 88 2.06 -12.97 -0.19
N PHE A 89 2.50 -12.91 -1.44
CA PHE A 89 3.43 -11.89 -1.92
C PHE A 89 2.92 -11.26 -3.20
N SER A 90 3.37 -10.04 -3.45
CA SER A 90 3.11 -9.30 -4.68
C SER A 90 4.37 -8.56 -5.10
N ILE A 91 4.56 -8.38 -6.40
CA ILE A 91 5.55 -7.44 -6.94
C ILE A 91 4.96 -6.03 -6.84
N PHE A 92 5.63 -5.16 -6.11
CA PHE A 92 5.22 -3.77 -5.90
C PHE A 92 5.94 -2.79 -6.83
N TYR A 93 7.21 -3.06 -7.13
CA TYR A 93 8.01 -2.25 -8.02
C TYR A 93 8.69 -3.15 -9.03
N GLU A 94 8.71 -2.76 -10.27
CA GLU A 94 9.34 -3.52 -11.35
C GLU A 94 9.87 -2.57 -12.42
N VAL A 95 11.11 -2.75 -12.81
CA VAL A 95 11.71 -2.11 -13.99
C VAL A 95 12.18 -3.18 -14.95
N THR A 96 12.00 -2.92 -16.24
CA THR A 96 12.31 -3.87 -17.31
C THR A 96 13.08 -3.19 -18.43
N LYS A 97 13.97 -3.93 -19.07
CA LYS A 97 14.63 -3.50 -20.30
C LYS A 97 13.60 -3.30 -21.42
N ALA A 98 13.86 -2.38 -22.31
CA ALA A 98 13.02 -2.15 -23.48
C ALA A 98 12.79 -3.46 -24.27
N GLY A 99 11.52 -3.77 -24.56
CA GLY A 99 11.10 -4.99 -25.24
C GLY A 99 10.82 -6.19 -24.30
N ILE A 100 11.06 -6.07 -23.00
CA ILE A 100 10.73 -7.09 -22.01
C ILE A 100 9.39 -6.74 -21.36
N SER A 101 8.45 -7.70 -21.38
CA SER A 101 7.12 -7.50 -20.78
C SER A 101 7.17 -7.55 -19.26
N SER A 102 6.38 -6.68 -18.59
CA SER A 102 6.19 -6.72 -17.14
C SER A 102 5.54 -8.03 -16.66
N VAL A 103 5.95 -8.52 -15.49
CA VAL A 103 5.36 -9.69 -14.83
C VAL A 103 4.61 -9.31 -13.55
N SER A 104 4.62 -8.06 -13.13
CA SER A 104 3.97 -7.60 -11.90
C SER A 104 2.48 -7.95 -11.83
N HIS A 105 1.78 -7.92 -12.99
CA HIS A 105 0.38 -8.33 -13.07
C HIS A 105 0.17 -9.81 -12.77
N THR A 106 1.12 -10.67 -13.17
CA THR A 106 1.06 -12.11 -12.95
C THR A 106 1.38 -12.45 -11.50
N PHE A 107 2.37 -11.75 -10.91
CA PHE A 107 2.82 -11.97 -9.54
C PHE A 107 2.16 -10.99 -8.55
N ASN A 108 0.83 -11.01 -8.52
CA ASN A 108 0.02 -10.22 -7.60
C ASN A 108 -0.85 -11.14 -6.74
N ASN A 109 -0.83 -10.95 -5.43
CA ASN A 109 -1.60 -11.74 -4.45
C ASN A 109 -1.32 -13.26 -4.50
N ILE A 110 -0.09 -13.65 -4.78
CA ILE A 110 0.30 -15.05 -4.92
C ILE A 110 0.49 -15.68 -3.54
N PRO A 111 -0.21 -16.80 -3.21
CA PRO A 111 0.03 -17.53 -1.97
C PRO A 111 1.47 -18.05 -1.90
N THR A 112 2.15 -17.82 -0.76
CA THR A 112 3.53 -18.30 -0.54
C THR A 112 3.63 -19.81 -0.58
N SER A 113 2.53 -20.51 -0.30
CA SER A 113 2.44 -21.98 -0.36
C SER A 113 2.64 -22.57 -1.76
N LEU A 114 2.56 -21.75 -2.81
CA LEU A 114 2.84 -22.21 -4.18
C LEU A 114 4.33 -22.30 -4.48
N TYR A 115 5.17 -21.64 -3.69
CA TYR A 115 6.64 -21.61 -3.88
C TYR A 115 7.41 -21.93 -2.59
N PRO A 116 7.09 -23.04 -1.90
CA PRO A 116 7.64 -23.33 -0.57
C PRO A 116 9.16 -23.51 -0.59
N MET A 117 9.69 -24.12 -1.63
CA MET A 117 11.14 -24.37 -1.76
C MET A 117 11.91 -23.07 -1.95
N ALA A 118 11.43 -22.18 -2.83
CA ALA A 118 12.07 -20.88 -3.07
C ALA A 118 12.13 -20.05 -1.78
N PHE A 119 11.02 -19.95 -1.06
CA PHE A 119 10.97 -19.19 0.19
C PHE A 119 11.75 -19.86 1.32
N SER A 120 11.77 -21.19 1.38
CA SER A 120 12.60 -21.92 2.36
C SER A 120 14.09 -21.62 2.16
N HIS A 121 14.57 -21.64 0.92
CA HIS A 121 15.96 -21.28 0.61
C HIS A 121 16.27 -19.82 0.98
N MET A 122 15.38 -18.87 0.62
CA MET A 122 15.57 -17.46 0.95
C MET A 122 15.59 -17.16 2.45
N LEU A 123 14.82 -17.92 3.26
CA LEU A 123 14.70 -17.68 4.70
C LEU A 123 15.76 -18.41 5.52
N ASN A 124 16.28 -19.56 5.04
CA ASN A 124 17.22 -20.40 5.75
C ASN A 124 18.67 -20.14 5.34
N ASP A 125 18.90 -19.45 4.24
CA ASP A 125 20.25 -19.15 3.78
C ASP A 125 20.74 -17.87 4.47
N GLU A 126 21.82 -17.99 5.27
CA GLU A 126 22.51 -16.83 5.85
C GLU A 126 23.22 -15.99 4.76
N GLN A 127 23.29 -16.50 3.55
CA GLN A 127 23.82 -15.78 2.38
C GLN A 127 22.76 -14.79 1.86
N LYS A 128 23.20 -13.59 1.61
CA LYS A 128 22.36 -12.43 1.19
C LYS A 128 21.74 -12.55 -0.22
N GLY A 129 21.76 -13.75 -0.84
CA GLY A 129 21.15 -13.95 -2.16
C GLY A 129 21.28 -15.39 -2.66
N ILE A 130 20.35 -15.78 -3.52
CA ILE A 130 20.36 -17.07 -4.21
C ILE A 130 20.68 -16.79 -5.68
N PHE A 131 21.76 -17.39 -6.18
CA PHE A 131 22.08 -17.36 -7.60
C PHE A 131 21.64 -18.67 -8.25
N ILE A 132 20.69 -18.62 -9.18
CA ILE A 132 20.21 -19.78 -9.93
C ILE A 132 20.72 -19.66 -11.37
N PRO A 133 21.82 -20.32 -11.72
CA PRO A 133 22.46 -20.14 -13.03
C PRO A 133 21.71 -20.79 -14.20
N ASN A 134 20.75 -21.68 -13.93
CA ASN A 134 20.01 -22.39 -14.97
C ASN A 134 18.60 -22.77 -14.49
N PHE A 135 17.59 -22.26 -15.16
CA PHE A 135 16.17 -22.57 -14.91
C PHE A 135 15.79 -24.05 -15.14
N LYS A 136 16.77 -24.87 -15.57
CA LYS A 136 16.56 -26.31 -15.86
C LYS A 136 16.90 -27.22 -14.69
N ASP A 137 17.25 -26.68 -13.51
CA ASP A 137 17.49 -27.52 -12.35
C ASP A 137 16.14 -27.98 -11.76
N PRO A 138 15.81 -29.29 -11.85
CA PRO A 138 14.54 -29.82 -11.35
C PRO A 138 14.38 -29.76 -9.83
N LYS A 139 15.40 -29.30 -9.09
CA LYS A 139 15.33 -29.09 -7.63
C LYS A 139 14.74 -27.75 -7.24
N VAL A 140 14.50 -26.85 -8.18
CA VAL A 140 13.98 -25.50 -7.95
C VAL A 140 12.63 -25.28 -8.63
N ALA A 141 12.12 -26.25 -9.38
CA ALA A 141 10.81 -26.23 -10.03
C ALA A 141 9.72 -26.80 -9.11
#